data_2e9266219c3d99e99c9713f873e128bb
#
_entry.id   2e9266219c3d99e99c9713f873e128bb
#
_cell.length_a   1.000
_cell.length_b   1.000
_cell.length_c   1.000
_cell.angle_alpha   90.00
_cell.angle_beta   90.00
_cell.angle_gamma   90.00
#
_symmetry.space_group_name_H-M   'P 1'
#
loop_
_entity.id
_entity.type
_entity.pdbx_description
1 polymer ?
#
loop_
_entity_poly.entity_id
_entity_poly.type
_entity_poly.pdbx_seq_one_letter_code
_entity_poly.pdbx_strand_id
1 'polypeptide(L)'
;MEDSPHIPPVPATDPAEQYLVLLNEHERALAAYVHTLVPDRLDAEDILQSCKLTMWKQFSGFEPGTHFLAWARKIAFHQILNHRRGAKRKPLYSAEPAFLEAVAAEIDRVADSFSDRSEALHECLKRLPENQRRLVLLRYYEDHDIAAIARETDRTEAAVYKLLSRIRAALNDCVKSRLDSSAA
;
A
#
# COMPACT_ATOMS: atom_id res chain seq x y z
N MET A 1 33.95 -17.19 -33.08
CA MET A 1 33.32 -18.03 -32.06
C MET A 1 33.24 -17.16 -30.82
N GLU A 2 32.19 -16.34 -30.74
CA GLU A 2 31.97 -15.39 -29.63
C GLU A 2 31.28 -16.13 -28.50
N ASP A 3 31.99 -16.17 -27.38
CA ASP A 3 31.52 -16.73 -26.14
C ASP A 3 30.53 -15.71 -25.51
N SER A 4 29.23 -15.95 -25.71
CA SER A 4 28.19 -15.13 -25.08
C SER A 4 28.25 -15.35 -23.57
N PRO A 5 28.26 -14.30 -22.74
CA PRO A 5 28.27 -14.45 -21.29
C PRO A 5 26.99 -15.15 -20.84
N HIS A 6 27.16 -16.35 -20.29
CA HIS A 6 26.10 -17.12 -19.65
C HIS A 6 25.65 -16.37 -18.39
N ILE A 7 24.56 -15.61 -18.50
CA ILE A 7 23.89 -15.00 -17.35
C ILE A 7 23.20 -16.14 -16.60
N PRO A 8 23.60 -16.44 -15.34
CA PRO A 8 22.92 -17.49 -14.59
C PRO A 8 21.45 -17.09 -14.38
N PRO A 9 20.49 -18.05 -14.41
CA PRO A 9 19.10 -17.76 -14.12
C PRO A 9 19.00 -17.14 -12.72
N VAL A 10 18.26 -16.01 -12.62
CA VAL A 10 17.92 -15.38 -11.33
C VAL A 10 17.28 -16.47 -10.48
N PRO A 11 17.79 -16.74 -9.26
CA PRO A 11 17.21 -17.77 -8.42
C PRO A 11 15.71 -17.47 -8.21
N ALA A 12 14.87 -18.45 -8.49
CA ALA A 12 13.45 -18.35 -8.19
C ALA A 12 13.33 -18.05 -6.70
N THR A 13 12.84 -16.87 -6.35
CA THR A 13 12.68 -16.42 -4.96
C THR A 13 11.80 -17.45 -4.23
N ASP A 14 12.26 -17.96 -3.10
CA ASP A 14 11.53 -18.95 -2.31
C ASP A 14 10.10 -18.43 -2.04
N PRO A 15 9.04 -19.20 -2.32
CA PRO A 15 7.66 -18.78 -2.03
C PRO A 15 7.46 -18.35 -0.58
N ALA A 16 8.21 -18.93 0.37
CA ALA A 16 8.19 -18.51 1.77
C ALA A 16 8.76 -17.09 1.95
N GLU A 17 9.86 -16.79 1.30
CA GLU A 17 10.48 -15.48 1.35
C GLU A 17 9.57 -14.42 0.70
N GLN A 18 9.01 -14.73 -0.47
CA GLN A 18 8.05 -13.84 -1.15
C GLN A 18 6.83 -13.54 -0.27
N TYR A 19 6.26 -14.56 0.36
CA TYR A 19 5.14 -14.39 1.29
C TYR A 19 5.50 -13.46 2.44
N LEU A 20 6.64 -13.67 3.09
CA LEU A 20 7.08 -12.87 4.24
C LEU A 20 7.33 -11.41 3.85
N VAL A 21 7.93 -11.16 2.70
CA VAL A 21 8.15 -9.80 2.19
C VAL A 21 6.81 -9.10 1.98
N LEU A 22 5.88 -9.71 1.23
CA LEU A 22 4.56 -9.14 0.95
C LEU A 22 3.72 -8.95 2.22
N LEU A 23 3.78 -9.91 3.14
CA LEU A 23 3.08 -9.80 4.41
C LEU A 23 3.61 -8.62 5.22
N ASN A 24 4.93 -8.49 5.38
CA ASN A 24 5.54 -7.40 6.13
C ASN A 24 5.22 -6.03 5.55
N GLU A 25 5.21 -5.91 4.22
CA GLU A 25 4.87 -4.68 3.51
C GLU A 25 3.42 -4.24 3.76
N HIS A 26 2.50 -5.20 3.81
CA HIS A 26 1.06 -4.94 3.85
C HIS A 26 0.40 -5.19 5.22
N GLU A 27 1.14 -5.67 6.22
CA GLU A 27 0.60 -6.06 7.53
C GLU A 27 -0.16 -4.93 8.22
N ARG A 28 0.37 -3.71 8.20
CA ARG A 28 -0.27 -2.55 8.82
C ARG A 28 -1.62 -2.22 8.18
N ALA A 29 -1.70 -2.27 6.86
CA ALA A 29 -2.92 -1.98 6.13
C ALA A 29 -3.98 -3.08 6.35
N LEU A 30 -3.55 -4.35 6.40
CA LEU A 30 -4.43 -5.47 6.72
C LEU A 30 -4.94 -5.39 8.16
N ALA A 31 -4.08 -5.04 9.12
CA ALA A 31 -4.48 -4.86 10.52
C ALA A 31 -5.50 -3.71 10.66
N ALA A 32 -5.27 -2.58 10.02
CA ALA A 32 -6.21 -1.46 10.02
C ALA A 32 -7.58 -1.87 9.46
N TYR A 33 -7.60 -2.65 8.36
CA TYR A 33 -8.82 -3.19 7.79
C TYR A 33 -9.61 -4.06 8.79
N VAL A 34 -8.94 -5.01 9.43
CA VAL A 34 -9.59 -5.91 10.40
C VAL A 34 -10.09 -5.15 11.62
N HIS A 35 -9.29 -4.23 12.19
CA HIS A 35 -9.70 -3.42 13.34
C HIS A 35 -10.87 -2.46 13.04
N THR A 36 -11.04 -2.05 11.79
CA THR A 36 -12.21 -1.23 11.39
C THR A 36 -13.48 -2.05 11.40
N LEU A 37 -13.42 -3.33 11.03
CA LEU A 37 -14.59 -4.21 10.90
C LEU A 37 -14.89 -5.03 12.17
N VAL A 38 -13.92 -5.14 13.09
CA VAL A 38 -13.99 -5.93 14.32
C VAL A 38 -13.72 -5.04 15.52
N PRO A 39 -14.77 -4.62 16.27
CA PRO A 39 -14.63 -3.68 17.37
C PRO A 39 -13.85 -4.23 18.57
N ASP A 40 -13.92 -5.53 18.81
CA ASP A 40 -13.18 -6.18 19.91
C ASP A 40 -11.74 -6.43 19.48
N ARG A 41 -10.79 -5.91 20.26
CA ARG A 41 -9.37 -5.98 19.94
C ARG A 41 -8.81 -7.40 19.97
N LEU A 42 -9.23 -8.21 20.93
CA LEU A 42 -8.75 -9.60 21.06
C LEU A 42 -9.28 -10.45 19.89
N ASP A 43 -10.56 -10.30 19.57
CA ASP A 43 -11.16 -10.97 18.43
C ASP A 43 -10.48 -10.52 17.10
N ALA A 44 -10.11 -9.24 16.98
CA ALA A 44 -9.39 -8.74 15.81
C ALA A 44 -7.98 -9.34 15.67
N GLU A 45 -7.24 -9.45 16.78
CA GLU A 45 -5.91 -10.07 16.81
C GLU A 45 -5.97 -11.57 16.45
N ASP A 46 -6.97 -12.31 16.97
CA ASP A 46 -7.20 -13.72 16.63
C ASP A 46 -7.54 -13.91 15.15
N ILE A 47 -8.39 -13.05 14.62
CA ILE A 47 -8.74 -13.04 13.20
C ILE A 47 -7.49 -12.75 12.34
N LEU A 48 -6.67 -11.78 12.71
CA LEU A 48 -5.42 -11.47 11.99
C LEU A 48 -4.46 -12.66 11.95
N GLN A 49 -4.29 -13.36 13.07
CA GLN A 49 -3.46 -14.58 13.09
C GLN A 49 -4.05 -15.67 12.17
N SER A 50 -5.36 -15.87 12.23
CA SER A 50 -6.05 -16.83 11.35
C SER A 50 -5.92 -16.46 9.88
N CYS A 51 -5.96 -15.16 9.55
CA CYS A 51 -5.71 -14.65 8.20
C CYS A 51 -4.30 -14.99 7.71
N LYS A 52 -3.28 -14.70 8.53
CA LYS A 52 -1.87 -14.98 8.18
C LYS A 52 -1.66 -16.47 7.89
N LEU A 53 -2.21 -17.35 8.72
CA LEU A 53 -2.14 -18.80 8.49
C LEU A 53 -2.89 -19.24 7.23
N THR A 54 -4.05 -18.67 6.97
CA THR A 54 -4.84 -18.99 5.77
C THR A 54 -4.13 -18.50 4.51
N MET A 55 -3.61 -17.28 4.53
CA MET A 55 -2.81 -16.73 3.45
C MET A 55 -1.59 -17.60 3.15
N TRP A 56 -0.85 -18.01 4.17
CA TRP A 56 0.28 -18.91 3.99
C TRP A 56 -0.11 -20.21 3.29
N LYS A 57 -1.19 -20.87 3.74
CA LYS A 57 -1.68 -22.12 3.14
C LYS A 57 -2.15 -21.96 1.69
N GLN A 58 -2.62 -20.78 1.33
CA GLN A 58 -3.17 -20.50 0.00
C GLN A 58 -2.19 -19.73 -0.90
N PHE A 59 -0.99 -19.43 -0.41
CA PHE A 59 -0.03 -18.58 -1.13
C PHE A 59 0.44 -19.21 -2.46
N SER A 60 0.47 -20.53 -2.55
CA SER A 60 0.77 -21.23 -3.82
C SER A 60 -0.23 -20.93 -4.94
N GLY A 61 -1.44 -20.48 -4.61
CA GLY A 61 -2.47 -20.04 -5.56
C GLY A 61 -2.50 -18.52 -5.77
N PHE A 62 -1.63 -17.75 -5.09
CA PHE A 62 -1.51 -16.33 -5.31
C PHE A 62 -0.70 -16.06 -6.59
N GLU A 63 -1.25 -15.25 -7.49
CA GLU A 63 -0.60 -14.90 -8.75
C GLU A 63 0.35 -13.73 -8.55
N PRO A 64 1.68 -13.93 -8.71
CA PRO A 64 2.67 -12.86 -8.56
C PRO A 64 2.38 -11.70 -9.52
N GLY A 65 2.53 -10.47 -9.02
CA GLY A 65 2.22 -9.25 -9.80
C GLY A 65 0.77 -8.78 -9.68
N THR A 66 -0.10 -9.52 -8.97
CA THR A 66 -1.43 -9.05 -8.60
C THR A 66 -1.42 -8.31 -7.26
N HIS A 67 -2.53 -7.65 -6.91
CA HIS A 67 -2.63 -6.87 -5.67
C HIS A 67 -2.74 -7.76 -4.43
N PHE A 68 -1.61 -8.03 -3.76
CA PHE A 68 -1.56 -8.86 -2.55
C PHE A 68 -2.52 -8.38 -1.46
N LEU A 69 -2.60 -7.06 -1.21
CA LEU A 69 -3.46 -6.51 -0.16
C LEU A 69 -4.95 -6.74 -0.47
N ALA A 70 -5.38 -6.65 -1.73
CA ALA A 70 -6.75 -6.95 -2.13
C ALA A 70 -7.10 -8.44 -1.92
N TRP A 71 -6.18 -9.33 -2.27
CA TRP A 71 -6.31 -10.77 -2.00
C TRP A 71 -6.36 -11.06 -0.49
N ALA A 72 -5.47 -10.44 0.31
CA ALA A 72 -5.43 -10.58 1.76
C ALA A 72 -6.72 -10.09 2.44
N ARG A 73 -7.30 -8.96 1.98
CA ARG A 73 -8.58 -8.44 2.48
C ARG A 73 -9.74 -9.38 2.21
N LYS A 74 -9.80 -10.02 1.04
CA LYS A 74 -10.83 -11.04 0.76
C LYS A 74 -10.77 -12.18 1.77
N ILE A 75 -9.57 -12.68 2.07
CA ILE A 75 -9.38 -13.71 3.09
C ILE A 75 -9.81 -13.19 4.47
N ALA A 76 -9.39 -11.99 4.85
CA ALA A 76 -9.75 -11.37 6.13
C ALA A 76 -11.25 -11.20 6.26
N PHE A 77 -11.94 -10.73 5.24
CA PHE A 77 -13.39 -10.55 5.25
C PHE A 77 -14.13 -11.89 5.48
N HIS A 78 -13.70 -12.95 4.81
CA HIS A 78 -14.26 -14.29 5.06
C HIS A 78 -14.03 -14.78 6.49
N GLN A 79 -12.85 -14.54 7.07
CA GLN A 79 -12.56 -14.88 8.47
C GLN A 79 -13.43 -14.07 9.45
N ILE A 80 -13.64 -12.78 9.19
CA ILE A 80 -14.54 -11.92 9.97
C ILE A 80 -15.98 -12.46 9.93
N LEU A 81 -16.50 -12.79 8.76
CA LEU A 81 -17.85 -13.35 8.63
C LEU A 81 -17.98 -14.70 9.36
N ASN A 82 -16.99 -15.57 9.27
CA ASN A 82 -16.97 -16.85 9.98
C ASN A 82 -16.93 -16.66 11.50
N HIS A 83 -16.07 -15.77 12.00
CA HIS A 83 -16.00 -15.44 13.42
C HIS A 83 -17.35 -14.93 13.93
N ARG A 84 -18.01 -14.02 13.22
CA ARG A 84 -19.32 -13.48 13.58
C ARG A 84 -20.42 -14.52 13.61
N ARG A 85 -20.41 -15.50 12.70
CA ARG A 85 -21.36 -16.62 12.73
C ARG A 85 -21.23 -17.43 14.01
N GLY A 86 -20.01 -17.61 14.51
CA GLY A 86 -19.74 -18.26 15.80
C GLY A 86 -20.13 -17.40 17.02
N ALA A 87 -19.95 -16.07 16.90
CA ALA A 87 -20.12 -15.10 17.97
C ALA A 87 -21.55 -14.48 18.08
N LYS A 88 -22.55 -15.04 17.42
CA LYS A 88 -23.95 -14.52 17.34
C LYS A 88 -24.61 -14.13 18.68
N ARG A 89 -24.01 -14.46 19.82
CA ARG A 89 -24.49 -14.15 21.17
C ARG A 89 -23.87 -12.87 21.79
N LYS A 90 -22.89 -12.24 21.15
CA LYS A 90 -22.27 -11.02 21.67
C LYS A 90 -23.01 -9.79 21.11
N PRO A 91 -23.59 -8.88 21.96
CA PRO A 91 -24.31 -7.68 21.51
C PRO A 91 -23.45 -6.74 20.63
N LEU A 92 -22.13 -6.83 20.78
CA LEU A 92 -21.16 -6.01 20.05
C LEU A 92 -21.15 -6.27 18.51
N TYR A 93 -21.73 -7.40 18.06
CA TYR A 93 -21.78 -7.83 16.66
C TYR A 93 -23.18 -7.70 16.04
N SER A 94 -23.99 -6.74 16.50
CA SER A 94 -25.39 -6.56 16.06
C SER A 94 -25.53 -5.98 14.64
N ALA A 95 -24.45 -5.47 14.04
CA ALA A 95 -24.50 -4.93 12.67
C ALA A 95 -24.89 -6.01 11.66
N GLU A 96 -25.81 -5.69 10.76
CA GLU A 96 -26.23 -6.61 9.70
C GLU A 96 -25.08 -6.97 8.76
N PRO A 97 -25.02 -8.19 8.20
CA PRO A 97 -24.00 -8.59 7.24
C PRO A 97 -23.90 -7.63 6.05
N ALA A 98 -25.04 -7.17 5.52
CA ALA A 98 -25.09 -6.22 4.41
C ALA A 98 -24.40 -4.88 4.72
N PHE A 99 -24.47 -4.38 5.96
CA PHE A 99 -23.76 -3.18 6.39
C PHE A 99 -22.25 -3.41 6.37
N LEU A 100 -21.78 -4.55 6.83
CA LEU A 100 -20.35 -4.87 6.81
C LEU A 100 -19.83 -5.03 5.39
N GLU A 101 -20.61 -5.65 4.52
CA GLU A 101 -20.27 -5.78 3.09
C GLU A 101 -20.14 -4.40 2.45
N ALA A 102 -21.06 -3.48 2.75
CA ALA A 102 -20.99 -2.11 2.25
C ALA A 102 -19.75 -1.35 2.78
N VAL A 103 -19.43 -1.50 4.07
CA VAL A 103 -18.23 -0.88 4.66
C VAL A 103 -16.96 -1.49 4.06
N ALA A 104 -16.89 -2.81 3.90
CA ALA A 104 -15.75 -3.48 3.30
C ALA A 104 -15.54 -3.05 1.86
N ALA A 105 -16.61 -2.97 1.06
CA ALA A 105 -16.55 -2.51 -0.33
C ALA A 105 -16.08 -1.04 -0.44
N GLU A 106 -16.49 -0.18 0.49
CA GLU A 106 -16.03 1.21 0.51
C GLU A 106 -14.55 1.31 0.89
N ILE A 107 -14.09 0.50 1.86
CA ILE A 107 -12.66 0.44 2.21
C ILE A 107 -11.84 -0.03 1.00
N ASP A 108 -12.30 -1.05 0.29
CA ASP A 108 -11.61 -1.57 -0.90
C ASP A 108 -11.57 -0.51 -2.00
N ARG A 109 -12.68 0.17 -2.27
CA ARG A 109 -12.73 1.26 -3.26
C ARG A 109 -11.76 2.41 -2.94
N VAL A 110 -11.69 2.82 -1.67
CA VAL A 110 -10.77 3.88 -1.23
C VAL A 110 -9.32 3.41 -1.33
N ALA A 111 -9.06 2.16 -0.98
CA ALA A 111 -7.73 1.59 -1.00
C ALA A 111 -7.20 1.37 -2.42
N ASP A 112 -8.04 0.89 -3.33
CA ASP A 112 -7.68 0.75 -4.74
C ASP A 112 -7.35 2.12 -5.34
N SER A 113 -8.20 3.11 -5.09
CA SER A 113 -7.92 4.50 -5.48
C SER A 113 -6.62 5.05 -4.87
N PHE A 114 -6.26 4.65 -3.65
CA PHE A 114 -5.01 5.05 -3.02
C PHE A 114 -3.81 4.32 -3.64
N SER A 115 -3.94 3.04 -3.96
CA SER A 115 -2.92 2.24 -4.65
C SER A 115 -2.59 2.83 -6.01
N ASP A 116 -3.61 3.09 -6.83
CA ASP A 116 -3.44 3.68 -8.16
C ASP A 116 -2.76 5.05 -8.12
N ARG A 117 -3.16 5.89 -7.14
CA ARG A 117 -2.52 7.19 -6.91
C ARG A 117 -1.08 7.07 -6.45
N SER A 118 -0.78 6.10 -5.61
CA SER A 118 0.57 5.84 -5.10
C SER A 118 1.50 5.39 -6.22
N GLU A 119 1.04 4.47 -7.06
CA GLU A 119 1.78 4.01 -8.24
C GLU A 119 1.99 5.14 -9.25
N ALA A 120 0.92 5.88 -9.56
CA ALA A 120 1.01 7.05 -10.43
C ALA A 120 1.99 8.09 -9.89
N LEU A 121 1.99 8.36 -8.57
CA LEU A 121 2.93 9.27 -7.93
C LEU A 121 4.37 8.76 -8.04
N HIS A 122 4.60 7.47 -7.80
CA HIS A 122 5.93 6.87 -7.92
C HIS A 122 6.51 7.05 -9.32
N GLU A 123 5.70 6.80 -10.35
CA GLU A 123 6.10 7.01 -11.73
C GLU A 123 6.33 8.50 -12.07
N CYS A 124 5.52 9.40 -11.51
CA CYS A 124 5.72 10.84 -11.68
C CYS A 124 6.98 11.36 -10.99
N LEU A 125 7.33 10.80 -9.82
CA LEU A 125 8.58 11.12 -9.12
C LEU A 125 9.82 10.71 -9.92
N LYS A 126 9.78 9.57 -10.61
CA LYS A 126 10.88 9.13 -11.51
C LYS A 126 11.12 10.10 -12.66
N ARG A 127 10.09 10.80 -13.12
CA ARG A 127 10.18 11.77 -14.24
C ARG A 127 10.66 13.15 -13.81
N LEU A 128 10.73 13.44 -12.52
CA LEU A 128 11.28 14.70 -12.05
C LEU A 128 12.78 14.81 -12.39
N PRO A 129 13.25 16.03 -12.77
CA PRO A 129 14.68 16.33 -12.82
C PRO A 129 15.33 15.98 -11.47
N GLU A 130 16.58 15.51 -11.51
CA GLU A 130 17.32 15.03 -10.35
C GLU A 130 17.35 16.03 -9.20
N ASN A 131 17.59 17.30 -9.49
CA ASN A 131 17.63 18.37 -8.51
C ASN A 131 16.27 18.63 -7.83
N GLN A 132 15.17 18.40 -8.54
CA GLN A 132 13.81 18.52 -7.97
C GLN A 132 13.46 17.29 -7.14
N ARG A 133 13.81 16.10 -7.61
CA ARG A 133 13.64 14.85 -6.87
C ARG A 133 14.41 14.87 -5.56
N ARG A 134 15.67 15.38 -5.55
CA ARG A 134 16.46 15.54 -4.33
C ARG A 134 15.77 16.44 -3.31
N LEU A 135 15.16 17.55 -3.72
CA LEU A 135 14.39 18.43 -2.83
C LEU A 135 13.18 17.74 -2.19
N VAL A 136 12.48 16.90 -2.96
CA VAL A 136 11.37 16.09 -2.43
C VAL A 136 11.87 15.10 -1.40
N LEU A 137 12.98 14.41 -1.67
CA LEU A 137 13.58 13.45 -0.73
C LEU A 137 13.99 14.13 0.57
N LEU A 138 14.73 15.24 0.50
CA LEU A 138 15.13 16.01 1.68
C LEU A 138 13.92 16.42 2.53
N ARG A 139 12.83 16.89 1.90
CA ARG A 139 11.68 17.42 2.63
C ARG A 139 10.79 16.34 3.23
N TYR A 140 10.55 15.24 2.52
CA TYR A 140 9.50 14.26 2.87
C TYR A 140 10.01 12.91 3.33
N TYR A 141 11.25 12.55 3.01
CA TYR A 141 11.88 11.30 3.42
C TYR A 141 12.91 11.49 4.53
N GLU A 142 13.73 12.55 4.40
CA GLU A 142 14.77 12.87 5.36
C GLU A 142 14.31 13.91 6.42
N ASP A 143 13.05 14.36 6.32
CA ASP A 143 12.35 15.29 7.23
C ASP A 143 13.10 16.61 7.52
N HIS A 144 13.91 17.07 6.56
CA HIS A 144 14.62 18.34 6.69
C HIS A 144 13.64 19.51 6.68
N ASP A 145 13.89 20.50 7.55
CA ASP A 145 13.17 21.76 7.50
C ASP A 145 13.61 22.63 6.31
N ILE A 146 12.82 23.66 6.02
CA ILE A 146 13.09 24.53 4.85
C ILE A 146 14.43 25.25 4.98
N ALA A 147 14.82 25.62 6.20
CA ALA A 147 16.09 26.33 6.46
C ALA A 147 17.29 25.38 6.21
N ALA A 148 17.19 24.11 6.61
CA ALA A 148 18.21 23.10 6.32
C ALA A 148 18.35 22.85 4.82
N ILE A 149 17.23 22.67 4.10
CA ILE A 149 17.22 22.51 2.65
C ILE A 149 17.82 23.72 1.93
N ALA A 150 17.48 24.94 2.39
CA ALA A 150 18.00 26.18 1.83
C ALA A 150 19.54 26.23 1.94
N ARG A 151 20.08 25.88 3.11
CA ARG A 151 21.53 25.81 3.34
C ARG A 151 22.21 24.74 2.48
N GLU A 152 21.64 23.52 2.42
CA GLU A 152 22.22 22.40 1.67
C GLU A 152 22.23 22.65 0.15
N THR A 153 21.24 23.38 -0.35
CA THR A 153 21.08 23.65 -1.79
C THR A 153 21.57 25.01 -2.24
N ASP A 154 22.19 25.79 -1.34
CA ASP A 154 22.64 27.17 -1.56
C ASP A 154 21.54 28.06 -2.17
N ARG A 155 20.37 28.04 -1.52
CA ARG A 155 19.15 28.77 -1.92
C ARG A 155 18.58 29.58 -0.75
N THR A 156 17.76 30.55 -1.06
CA THR A 156 16.94 31.22 -0.03
C THR A 156 15.74 30.33 0.34
N GLU A 157 15.28 30.41 1.58
CA GLU A 157 14.07 29.70 2.03
C GLU A 157 12.85 29.99 1.14
N ALA A 158 12.69 31.25 0.73
CA ALA A 158 11.62 31.67 -0.18
C ALA A 158 11.72 30.98 -1.55
N ALA A 159 12.95 30.77 -2.06
CA ALA A 159 13.18 30.05 -3.32
C ALA A 159 12.85 28.56 -3.16
N VAL A 160 13.24 27.93 -2.04
CA VAL A 160 12.89 26.55 -1.72
C VAL A 160 11.38 26.36 -1.63
N TYR A 161 10.68 27.24 -0.92
CA TYR A 161 9.21 27.23 -0.84
C TYR A 161 8.53 27.29 -2.20
N LYS A 162 8.94 28.25 -3.05
CA LYS A 162 8.39 28.41 -4.40
C LYS A 162 8.66 27.16 -5.25
N LEU A 163 9.86 26.58 -5.15
CA LEU A 163 10.24 25.42 -5.92
C LEU A 163 9.44 24.18 -5.49
N LEU A 164 9.35 23.89 -4.19
CA LEU A 164 8.52 22.80 -3.66
C LEU A 164 7.04 22.95 -4.02
N SER A 165 6.52 24.19 -4.02
CA SER A 165 5.14 24.46 -4.46
C SER A 165 4.93 24.10 -5.94
N ARG A 166 5.87 24.50 -6.81
CA ARG A 166 5.82 24.16 -8.24
C ARG A 166 5.95 22.64 -8.49
N ILE A 167 6.84 21.98 -7.74
CA ILE A 167 7.01 20.53 -7.83
C ILE A 167 5.71 19.82 -7.43
N ARG A 168 5.08 20.24 -6.32
CA ARG A 168 3.78 19.66 -5.88
C ARG A 168 2.69 19.85 -6.93
N ALA A 169 2.59 21.02 -7.54
CA ALA A 169 1.62 21.28 -8.61
C ALA A 169 1.88 20.35 -9.81
N ALA A 170 3.13 20.28 -10.29
CA ALA A 170 3.50 19.42 -11.41
C ALA A 170 3.25 17.92 -11.13
N LEU A 171 3.54 17.45 -9.90
CA LEU A 171 3.25 16.08 -9.50
C LEU A 171 1.74 15.81 -9.47
N ASN A 172 0.94 16.75 -8.93
CA ASN A 172 -0.52 16.61 -8.90
C ASN A 172 -1.10 16.51 -10.32
N ASP A 173 -0.65 17.33 -11.24
CA ASP A 173 -1.12 17.31 -12.63
C ASP A 173 -0.67 16.02 -13.35
N CYS A 174 0.56 15.59 -13.11
CA CYS A 174 1.08 14.32 -13.64
C CYS A 174 0.25 13.13 -13.12
N VAL A 175 -0.03 13.05 -11.82
CA VAL A 175 -0.80 11.96 -11.21
C VAL A 175 -2.23 11.94 -11.79
N LYS A 176 -2.90 13.10 -11.87
CA LYS A 176 -4.24 13.19 -12.46
C LYS A 176 -4.26 12.67 -13.91
N SER A 177 -3.34 13.16 -14.73
CA SER A 177 -3.26 12.74 -16.13
C SER A 177 -3.04 11.23 -16.30
N ARG A 178 -2.28 10.60 -15.39
CA ARG A 178 -2.07 9.15 -15.43
C ARG A 178 -3.31 8.37 -15.02
N LEU A 179 -4.01 8.81 -13.97
CA LEU A 179 -5.25 8.19 -13.54
C LEU A 179 -6.34 8.27 -14.60
N ASP A 180 -6.46 9.43 -15.27
CA ASP A 180 -7.42 9.61 -16.37
C ASP A 180 -7.08 8.70 -17.57
N SER A 181 -5.78 8.45 -17.83
CA SER A 181 -5.32 7.58 -18.92
C SER A 181 -5.50 6.09 -18.62
N SER A 182 -5.53 5.69 -17.35
CA SER A 182 -5.75 4.30 -16.94
C SER A 182 -7.24 3.93 -16.85
N ALA A 183 -8.13 4.93 -16.84
CA ALA A 183 -9.58 4.76 -16.79
C ALA A 183 -10.26 4.70 -18.17
N ALA A 184 -9.51 4.94 -19.28
CA ALA A 184 -9.98 4.94 -20.67
C ALA A 184 -9.64 3.65 -21.39
#